data_dd4948f51810c40345e93e6d5d94d0dc
#
_entry.id   dd4948f51810c40345e93e6d5d94d0dc
#
_cell.length_a   1.000
_cell.length_b   1.000
_cell.length_c   1.000
_cell.angle_alpha   90.00
_cell.angle_beta   90.00
_cell.angle_gamma   90.00
#
_symmetry.space_group_name_H-M   'P 1'
#
loop_
_entity.id
_entity.type
_entity.pdbx_description
1 polymer ?
#
loop_
_entity_poly.entity_id
_entity_poly.type
_entity_poly.pdbx_seq_one_letter_code
_entity_poly.pdbx_strand_id
1 'polypeptide(L)'
;EEWSAYEDRLRSAYPIHPELFDRLYQDWSTLEDFQLTRGVLRLMAAIIHVLWEQRDPSLLIMPGGVPIEHSDVHFHLMQYLEDPWAGVIAADVDGPGSAALRIDRDNPNLGRLSATRRVARAIFMGAAPTVGGPNPGIDDRRIKLGCVQPGEPPAVFGDALRRLSDEATYLYLDKG
;
A
#
# COMPACT_ATOMS: atom_id res chain seq x y z
N GLU A 1 0.83 7.30 -27.34
CA GLU A 1 2.03 7.95 -26.74
C GLU A 1 2.07 7.77 -25.19
N GLU A 2 0.99 8.00 -24.45
CA GLU A 2 0.97 7.80 -22.98
C GLU A 2 1.24 6.36 -22.52
N TRP A 3 0.69 5.38 -23.23
CA TRP A 3 0.89 3.95 -22.91
C TRP A 3 2.33 3.50 -23.09
N SER A 4 3.00 3.99 -24.13
CA SER A 4 4.41 3.72 -24.38
C SER A 4 5.31 4.28 -23.27
N ALA A 5 5.05 5.50 -22.84
CA ALA A 5 5.83 6.14 -21.77
C ALA A 5 5.65 5.41 -20.42
N TYR A 6 4.44 4.93 -20.12
CA TYR A 6 4.19 4.15 -18.90
C TYR A 6 4.86 2.78 -18.94
N GLU A 7 4.83 2.10 -20.10
CA GLU A 7 5.51 0.82 -20.29
C GLU A 7 7.03 0.95 -20.11
N ASP A 8 7.64 1.97 -20.69
CA ASP A 8 9.06 2.25 -20.51
C ASP A 8 9.43 2.54 -19.07
N ARG A 9 8.56 3.26 -18.36
CA ARG A 9 8.72 3.52 -16.94
C ARG A 9 8.64 2.24 -16.11
N LEU A 10 7.69 1.36 -16.43
CA LEU A 10 7.52 0.08 -15.75
C LEU A 10 8.73 -0.82 -15.97
N ARG A 11 9.24 -0.90 -17.21
CA ARG A 11 10.44 -1.66 -17.54
C ARG A 11 11.69 -1.14 -16.81
N SER A 12 11.84 0.17 -16.75
CA SER A 12 13.00 0.80 -16.09
C SER A 12 12.99 0.63 -14.58
N ALA A 13 11.81 0.54 -13.96
CA ALA A 13 11.65 0.40 -12.52
C ALA A 13 11.64 -1.05 -12.04
N TYR A 14 11.43 -2.02 -12.94
CA TYR A 14 11.29 -3.44 -12.58
C TYR A 14 12.43 -3.93 -11.64
N PRO A 15 12.15 -4.69 -10.59
CA PRO A 15 10.85 -5.29 -10.20
C PRO A 15 9.95 -4.38 -9.35
N ILE A 16 10.31 -3.12 -9.15
CA ILE A 16 9.53 -2.18 -8.34
C ILE A 16 8.51 -1.49 -9.23
N HIS A 17 7.24 -1.55 -8.86
CA HIS A 17 6.19 -0.85 -9.59
C HIS A 17 6.32 0.68 -9.44
N PRO A 18 6.16 1.46 -10.52
CA PRO A 18 6.26 2.94 -10.47
C PRO A 18 5.37 3.58 -9.40
N GLU A 19 4.19 3.03 -9.13
CA GLU A 19 3.28 3.55 -8.11
C GLU A 19 3.91 3.54 -6.71
N LEU A 20 4.76 2.56 -6.38
CA LEU A 20 5.46 2.57 -5.10
C LEU A 20 6.49 3.72 -5.02
N PHE A 21 7.23 3.95 -6.10
CA PHE A 21 8.12 5.11 -6.17
C PHE A 21 7.35 6.42 -6.04
N ASP A 22 6.20 6.56 -6.71
CA ASP A 22 5.36 7.75 -6.62
C ASP A 22 4.90 8.00 -5.18
N ARG A 23 4.47 6.96 -4.47
CA ARG A 23 4.10 7.11 -3.04
C ARG A 23 5.28 7.60 -2.21
N LEU A 24 6.45 7.02 -2.39
CA LEU A 24 7.63 7.37 -1.60
C LEU A 24 8.19 8.76 -1.94
N TYR A 25 8.26 9.11 -3.22
CA TYR A 25 8.84 10.37 -3.67
C TYR A 25 7.87 11.55 -3.64
N GLN A 26 6.56 11.34 -3.79
CA GLN A 26 5.58 12.42 -3.81
C GLN A 26 4.90 12.62 -2.45
N ASP A 27 4.57 11.54 -1.76
CA ASP A 27 3.79 11.59 -0.52
C ASP A 27 4.69 11.49 0.72
N TRP A 28 5.44 10.41 0.89
CA TRP A 28 6.29 10.21 2.06
C TRP A 28 7.39 11.26 2.19
N SER A 29 7.90 11.76 1.09
CA SER A 29 8.91 12.83 1.09
C SER A 29 8.44 14.15 1.68
N THR A 30 7.14 14.34 1.85
CA THR A 30 6.57 15.55 2.47
C THR A 30 6.62 15.52 4.00
N LEU A 31 6.85 14.34 4.58
CA LEU A 31 6.96 14.18 6.02
C LEU A 31 8.27 14.77 6.55
N GLU A 32 8.15 15.45 7.69
CA GLU A 32 9.29 15.97 8.41
C GLU A 32 10.25 14.82 8.74
N ASP A 33 11.55 15.04 8.64
CA ASP A 33 12.60 14.05 8.85
C ASP A 33 12.72 12.92 7.80
N PHE A 34 11.78 12.77 6.86
CA PHE A 34 11.94 11.84 5.75
C PHE A 34 12.92 12.39 4.73
N GLN A 35 14.21 12.14 4.97
CA GLN A 35 15.28 12.53 4.04
C GLN A 35 15.09 11.79 2.72
N LEU A 36 14.61 12.47 1.69
CA LEU A 36 14.12 11.92 0.43
C LEU A 36 14.90 10.68 -0.05
N THR A 37 16.16 10.84 -0.42
CA THR A 37 16.96 9.73 -0.96
C THR A 37 17.26 8.67 0.10
N ARG A 38 17.68 9.09 1.29
CA ARG A 38 18.06 8.17 2.36
C ARG A 38 16.86 7.44 2.95
N GLY A 39 15.74 8.14 3.13
CA GLY A 39 14.48 7.55 3.63
C GLY A 39 13.93 6.51 2.66
N VAL A 40 13.86 6.85 1.37
CA VAL A 40 13.42 5.92 0.32
C VAL A 40 14.32 4.67 0.29
N LEU A 41 15.63 4.84 0.26
CA LEU A 41 16.55 3.70 0.20
C LEU A 41 16.48 2.79 1.42
N ARG A 42 16.36 3.36 2.63
CA ARG A 42 16.21 2.56 3.86
C ARG A 42 14.92 1.76 3.87
N LEU A 43 13.81 2.41 3.56
CA LEU A 43 12.51 1.74 3.54
C LEU A 43 12.45 0.68 2.45
N MET A 44 12.95 0.97 1.24
CA MET A 44 13.02 -0.01 0.16
C MET A 44 13.92 -1.20 0.50
N ALA A 45 15.06 -0.98 1.15
CA ALA A 45 15.92 -2.06 1.59
C ALA A 45 15.22 -2.99 2.60
N ALA A 46 14.49 -2.43 3.57
CA ALA A 46 13.71 -3.21 4.51
C ALA A 46 12.59 -4.01 3.82
N ILE A 47 11.84 -3.39 2.92
CA ILE A 47 10.77 -4.05 2.15
C ILE A 47 11.34 -5.21 1.34
N ILE A 48 12.38 -4.99 0.55
CA ILE A 48 13.00 -6.01 -0.30
C ILE A 48 13.53 -7.16 0.56
N HIS A 49 14.21 -6.87 1.66
CA HIS A 49 14.74 -7.88 2.57
C HIS A 49 13.64 -8.79 3.11
N VAL A 50 12.56 -8.22 3.62
CA VAL A 50 11.42 -8.98 4.16
C VAL A 50 10.74 -9.81 3.09
N LEU A 51 10.47 -9.25 1.91
CA LEU A 51 9.87 -9.99 0.79
C LEU A 51 10.76 -11.16 0.34
N TRP A 52 12.08 -10.95 0.32
CA TRP A 52 13.04 -12.01 0.02
C TRP A 52 13.02 -13.13 1.07
N GLU A 53 13.05 -12.81 2.35
CA GLU A 53 12.99 -13.80 3.43
C GLU A 53 11.67 -14.60 3.41
N GLN A 54 10.57 -13.93 3.16
CA GLN A 54 9.24 -14.53 3.04
C GLN A 54 9.04 -15.31 1.73
N ARG A 55 9.99 -15.23 0.80
CA ARG A 55 9.89 -15.83 -0.55
C ARG A 55 8.61 -15.40 -1.26
N ASP A 56 8.30 -14.11 -1.18
CA ASP A 56 7.10 -13.55 -1.79
C ASP A 56 7.11 -13.83 -3.31
N PRO A 57 6.05 -14.45 -3.86
CA PRO A 57 5.99 -14.85 -5.26
C PRO A 57 5.54 -13.73 -6.20
N SER A 58 5.29 -12.52 -5.71
CA SER A 58 4.76 -11.42 -6.50
C SER A 58 5.71 -11.03 -7.63
N LEU A 59 5.16 -10.75 -8.80
CA LEU A 59 5.92 -10.35 -9.98
C LEU A 59 6.47 -8.93 -9.86
N LEU A 60 5.72 -8.07 -9.17
CA LEU A 60 6.08 -6.66 -8.95
C LEU A 60 5.97 -6.31 -7.47
N ILE A 61 6.91 -5.49 -6.98
CA ILE A 61 6.85 -4.90 -5.65
C ILE A 61 5.97 -3.65 -5.74
N MET A 62 4.78 -3.73 -5.15
CA MET A 62 3.73 -2.72 -5.25
C MET A 62 3.36 -2.18 -3.88
N PRO A 63 2.70 -1.01 -3.77
CA PRO A 63 2.20 -0.50 -2.48
C PRO A 63 1.38 -1.52 -1.69
N GLY A 64 0.48 -2.26 -2.35
CA GLY A 64 -0.30 -3.31 -1.72
C GLY A 64 0.48 -4.54 -1.26
N GLY A 65 1.71 -4.70 -1.75
CA GLY A 65 2.62 -5.78 -1.35
C GLY A 65 3.57 -5.41 -0.20
N VAL A 66 3.59 -4.15 0.26
CA VAL A 66 4.45 -3.71 1.36
C VAL A 66 4.06 -4.44 2.65
N PRO A 67 4.96 -5.21 3.28
CA PRO A 67 4.66 -5.99 4.48
C PRO A 67 4.65 -5.11 5.73
N ILE A 68 3.62 -4.29 5.88
CA ILE A 68 3.50 -3.22 6.88
C ILE A 68 3.52 -3.76 8.32
N GLU A 69 2.98 -4.95 8.57
CA GLU A 69 2.98 -5.55 9.91
C GLU A 69 4.33 -6.15 10.32
N HIS A 70 5.24 -6.40 9.36
CA HIS A 70 6.55 -6.94 9.70
C HIS A 70 7.36 -5.93 10.52
N SER A 71 7.96 -6.38 11.63
CA SER A 71 8.62 -5.50 12.61
C SER A 71 9.59 -4.50 11.98
N ASP A 72 10.40 -4.94 11.03
CA ASP A 72 11.43 -4.09 10.41
C ASP A 72 10.81 -3.01 9.51
N VAL A 73 9.83 -3.38 8.69
CA VAL A 73 9.13 -2.43 7.83
C VAL A 73 8.27 -1.48 8.67
N HIS A 74 7.53 -2.03 9.65
CA HIS A 74 6.73 -1.25 10.59
C HIS A 74 7.57 -0.20 11.33
N PHE A 75 8.73 -0.60 11.85
CA PHE A 75 9.65 0.30 12.52
C PHE A 75 10.06 1.49 11.63
N HIS A 76 10.44 1.21 10.38
CA HIS A 76 10.84 2.26 9.45
C HIS A 76 9.70 3.20 9.06
N LEU A 77 8.48 2.68 8.90
CA LEU A 77 7.29 3.50 8.59
C LEU A 77 6.91 4.40 9.77
N MET A 78 6.89 3.84 10.99
CA MET A 78 6.48 4.56 12.20
C MET A 78 7.46 5.62 12.66
N GLN A 79 8.69 5.63 12.16
CA GLN A 79 9.65 6.72 12.44
C GLN A 79 9.18 8.09 11.92
N TYR A 80 8.31 8.09 10.92
CA TYR A 80 7.85 9.30 10.23
C TYR A 80 6.38 9.63 10.46
N LEU A 81 5.66 8.77 11.17
CA LEU A 81 4.24 8.92 11.44
C LEU A 81 3.99 9.15 12.94
N GLU A 82 2.87 9.76 13.25
CA GLU A 82 2.42 9.93 14.62
C GLU A 82 1.97 8.60 15.25
N ASP A 83 2.11 8.44 16.57
CA ASP A 83 1.78 7.22 17.32
C ASP A 83 0.39 6.63 17.03
N PRO A 84 -0.69 7.41 16.83
CA PRO A 84 -2.02 6.86 16.53
C PRO A 84 -2.07 5.96 15.29
N TRP A 85 -1.14 6.11 14.35
CA TRP A 85 -1.09 5.27 13.15
C TRP A 85 -0.84 3.80 13.42
N ALA A 86 -0.16 3.45 14.51
CA ALA A 86 0.00 2.06 14.91
C ALA A 86 -1.37 1.39 15.19
N GLY A 87 -2.29 2.13 15.82
CA GLY A 87 -3.66 1.68 16.04
C GLY A 87 -4.46 1.52 14.75
N VAL A 88 -4.31 2.43 13.80
CA VAL A 88 -4.95 2.36 12.47
C VAL A 88 -4.46 1.13 11.70
N ILE A 89 -3.15 0.89 11.68
CA ILE A 89 -2.57 -0.30 11.03
C ILE A 89 -3.16 -1.57 11.64
N ALA A 90 -3.15 -1.70 12.96
CA ALA A 90 -3.62 -2.90 13.65
C ALA A 90 -5.13 -3.15 13.47
N ALA A 91 -5.94 -2.07 13.42
CA ALA A 91 -7.39 -2.18 13.31
C ALA A 91 -7.86 -2.46 11.88
N ASP A 92 -7.30 -1.78 10.89
CA ASP A 92 -7.88 -1.75 9.53
C ASP A 92 -6.95 -2.29 8.45
N VAL A 93 -5.61 -2.20 8.61
CA VAL A 93 -4.69 -2.39 7.48
C VAL A 93 -4.04 -3.77 7.50
N ASP A 94 -3.24 -4.06 8.52
CA ASP A 94 -2.29 -5.18 8.45
C ASP A 94 -1.94 -5.74 9.84
N GLY A 95 -2.91 -6.25 10.52
CA GLY A 95 -2.73 -6.93 11.80
C GLY A 95 -3.60 -8.19 11.87
N PRO A 96 -3.32 -9.11 12.81
CA PRO A 96 -4.07 -10.37 12.93
C PRO A 96 -5.57 -10.17 13.14
N GLY A 97 -5.97 -9.04 13.74
CA GLY A 97 -7.36 -8.65 13.97
C GLY A 97 -7.88 -7.58 13.00
N SER A 98 -7.12 -7.18 11.99
CA SER A 98 -7.50 -6.08 11.11
C SER A 98 -8.76 -6.38 10.29
N ALA A 99 -9.52 -5.33 9.98
CA ALA A 99 -10.70 -5.43 9.11
C ALA A 99 -10.33 -6.07 7.76
N ALA A 100 -9.20 -5.66 7.17
CA ALA A 100 -8.74 -6.21 5.90
C ALA A 100 -8.51 -7.73 5.95
N LEU A 101 -7.83 -8.23 6.97
CA LEU A 101 -7.57 -9.67 7.11
C LEU A 101 -8.84 -10.46 7.40
N ARG A 102 -9.75 -9.89 8.20
CA ARG A 102 -11.06 -10.50 8.49
C ARG A 102 -11.89 -10.65 7.23
N ILE A 103 -11.99 -9.60 6.41
CA ILE A 103 -12.73 -9.64 5.15
C ILE A 103 -12.15 -10.69 4.19
N ASP A 104 -10.85 -10.75 4.04
CA ASP A 104 -10.18 -11.75 3.19
C ASP A 104 -10.45 -13.18 3.68
N ARG A 105 -10.41 -13.42 5.00
CA ARG A 105 -10.71 -14.73 5.59
C ARG A 105 -12.15 -15.15 5.35
N ASP A 106 -13.08 -14.21 5.49
CA ASP A 106 -14.51 -14.51 5.42
C ASP A 106 -15.03 -14.54 3.96
N ASN A 107 -14.20 -14.12 2.99
CA ASN A 107 -14.51 -14.09 1.56
C ASN A 107 -13.42 -14.78 0.73
N PRO A 108 -13.53 -16.08 0.42
CA PRO A 108 -12.49 -16.85 -0.26
C PRO A 108 -12.04 -16.28 -1.60
N ASN A 109 -12.93 -15.63 -2.35
CA ASN A 109 -12.57 -14.99 -3.63
C ASN A 109 -11.60 -13.81 -3.45
N LEU A 110 -11.72 -13.08 -2.34
CA LEU A 110 -10.80 -12.01 -1.96
C LEU A 110 -9.54 -12.57 -1.31
N GLY A 111 -9.71 -13.50 -0.38
CA GLY A 111 -8.63 -14.12 0.39
C GLY A 111 -7.60 -14.84 -0.46
N ARG A 112 -8.03 -15.48 -1.56
CA ARG A 112 -7.12 -16.15 -2.51
C ARG A 112 -6.03 -15.21 -3.06
N LEU A 113 -6.36 -13.94 -3.25
CA LEU A 113 -5.44 -12.91 -3.72
C LEU A 113 -4.96 -11.99 -2.59
N SER A 114 -5.42 -12.19 -1.35
CA SER A 114 -5.26 -11.23 -0.26
C SER A 114 -5.69 -9.81 -0.68
N ALA A 115 -6.79 -9.72 -1.41
CA ALA A 115 -7.17 -8.51 -2.14
C ALA A 115 -7.49 -7.35 -1.21
N THR A 116 -8.21 -7.61 -0.11
CA THR A 116 -8.57 -6.56 0.85
C THR A 116 -7.34 -6.07 1.62
N ARG A 117 -6.45 -6.98 1.99
CA ARG A 117 -5.18 -6.64 2.64
C ARG A 117 -4.30 -5.77 1.74
N ARG A 118 -4.20 -6.12 0.45
CA ARG A 118 -3.44 -5.31 -0.53
C ARG A 118 -4.07 -3.92 -0.72
N VAL A 119 -5.39 -3.84 -0.82
CA VAL A 119 -6.11 -2.56 -0.91
C VAL A 119 -5.85 -1.69 0.31
N ALA A 120 -5.98 -2.26 1.51
CA ALA A 120 -5.72 -1.53 2.75
C ALA A 120 -4.29 -1.00 2.84
N ARG A 121 -3.30 -1.81 2.45
CA ARG A 121 -1.89 -1.41 2.40
C ARG A 121 -1.65 -0.30 1.39
N ALA A 122 -2.25 -0.38 0.20
CA ALA A 122 -2.12 0.66 -0.83
C ALA A 122 -2.75 1.98 -0.36
N ILE A 123 -3.90 1.93 0.29
CA ILE A 123 -4.54 3.10 0.90
C ILE A 123 -3.63 3.71 1.96
N PHE A 124 -3.12 2.90 2.88
CA PHE A 124 -2.20 3.36 3.91
C PHE A 124 -0.97 4.06 3.32
N MET A 125 -0.32 3.46 2.33
CA MET A 125 0.87 4.03 1.70
C MET A 125 0.62 5.38 1.02
N GLY A 126 -0.59 5.63 0.54
CA GLY A 126 -0.96 6.91 -0.09
C GLY A 126 -1.62 7.91 0.84
N ALA A 127 -2.35 7.45 1.86
CA ALA A 127 -3.12 8.31 2.75
C ALA A 127 -2.34 8.76 4.00
N ALA A 128 -1.58 7.85 4.63
CA ALA A 128 -0.89 8.16 5.89
C ALA A 128 0.03 9.41 5.80
N PRO A 129 0.86 9.55 4.77
CA PRO A 129 1.73 10.71 4.67
C PRO A 129 1.00 12.00 4.26
N THR A 130 -0.24 11.93 3.76
CA THR A 130 -0.95 13.08 3.19
C THR A 130 -2.04 13.67 4.06
N VAL A 131 -2.34 13.05 5.21
CA VAL A 131 -3.46 13.43 6.11
C VAL A 131 -3.45 14.91 6.52
N GLY A 132 -2.30 15.51 6.74
CA GLY A 132 -2.21 16.94 7.07
C GLY A 132 -2.03 17.87 5.87
N GLY A 133 -2.02 17.33 4.66
CA GLY A 133 -1.72 18.06 3.44
C GLY A 133 -2.96 18.65 2.75
N PRO A 134 -2.73 19.40 1.66
CA PRO A 134 -3.81 20.05 0.90
C PRO A 134 -4.67 19.05 0.12
N ASN A 135 -4.15 17.88 -0.21
CA ASN A 135 -4.85 16.82 -0.95
C ASN A 135 -4.69 15.48 -0.20
N PRO A 136 -5.42 15.27 0.91
CA PRO A 136 -5.29 14.06 1.70
C PRO A 136 -5.91 12.85 0.98
N GLY A 137 -5.30 11.69 1.20
CA GLY A 137 -5.85 10.43 0.70
C GLY A 137 -5.30 9.99 -0.66
N ILE A 138 -5.96 9.01 -1.24
CA ILE A 138 -5.58 8.39 -2.52
C ILE A 138 -6.85 8.01 -3.29
N ASP A 139 -6.86 8.21 -4.59
CA ASP A 139 -7.99 7.86 -5.45
C ASP A 139 -8.07 6.36 -5.79
N ASP A 140 -9.27 5.90 -6.15
CA ASP A 140 -9.59 4.50 -6.48
C ASP A 140 -8.70 3.93 -7.60
N ARG A 141 -8.38 4.72 -8.61
CA ARG A 141 -7.52 4.31 -9.73
C ARG A 141 -6.10 4.00 -9.26
N ARG A 142 -5.53 4.85 -8.40
CA ARG A 142 -4.20 4.66 -7.85
C ARG A 142 -4.15 3.51 -6.85
N ILE A 143 -5.23 3.30 -6.08
CA ILE A 143 -5.35 2.13 -5.21
C ILE A 143 -5.23 0.85 -6.06
N LYS A 144 -6.00 0.74 -7.14
CA LYS A 144 -5.95 -0.42 -8.04
C LYS A 144 -4.60 -0.60 -8.71
N LEU A 145 -3.98 0.49 -9.18
CA LEU A 145 -2.61 0.45 -9.72
C LEU A 145 -1.57 -0.03 -8.70
N GLY A 146 -1.80 0.25 -7.42
CA GLY A 146 -0.96 -0.20 -6.32
C GLY A 146 -1.19 -1.63 -5.85
N CYS A 147 -2.21 -2.34 -6.36
CA CYS A 147 -2.62 -3.65 -5.86
C CYS A 147 -2.60 -4.76 -6.91
N VAL A 148 -3.01 -4.46 -8.15
CA VAL A 148 -3.31 -5.48 -9.17
C VAL A 148 -2.02 -5.95 -9.83
N GLN A 149 -1.65 -7.22 -9.59
CA GLN A 149 -0.52 -7.86 -10.25
C GLN A 149 -0.89 -8.24 -11.70
N PRO A 150 0.09 -8.40 -12.59
CA PRO A 150 -0.16 -8.85 -13.95
C PRO A 150 -0.99 -10.13 -14.00
N GLY A 151 -2.06 -10.13 -14.79
CA GLY A 151 -2.96 -11.27 -14.97
C GLY A 151 -4.06 -11.42 -13.91
N GLU A 152 -4.08 -10.59 -12.88
CA GLU A 152 -5.16 -10.60 -11.89
C GLU A 152 -6.37 -9.75 -12.33
N PRO A 153 -7.61 -10.15 -11.97
CA PRO A 153 -8.80 -9.40 -12.34
C PRO A 153 -8.99 -8.14 -11.47
N PRO A 154 -8.98 -6.92 -12.04
CA PRO A 154 -9.14 -5.68 -11.28
C PRO A 154 -10.47 -5.57 -10.51
N ALA A 155 -11.52 -6.24 -10.99
CA ALA A 155 -12.84 -6.23 -10.35
C ALA A 155 -12.83 -6.79 -8.92
N VAL A 156 -11.95 -7.77 -8.64
CA VAL A 156 -11.79 -8.34 -7.29
C VAL A 156 -11.31 -7.29 -6.30
N PHE A 157 -10.40 -6.43 -6.72
CA PHE A 157 -9.89 -5.33 -5.88
C PHE A 157 -10.91 -4.21 -5.69
N GLY A 158 -11.79 -3.99 -6.67
CA GLY A 158 -12.93 -3.10 -6.52
C GLY A 158 -13.93 -3.59 -5.47
N ASP A 159 -14.25 -4.89 -5.46
CA ASP A 159 -15.11 -5.47 -4.41
C ASP A 159 -14.42 -5.42 -3.03
N ALA A 160 -13.12 -5.69 -2.97
CA ALA A 160 -12.33 -5.57 -1.75
C ALA A 160 -12.37 -4.15 -1.18
N LEU A 161 -12.18 -3.12 -2.01
CA LEU A 161 -12.26 -1.72 -1.61
C LEU A 161 -13.64 -1.36 -1.05
N ARG A 162 -14.70 -1.76 -1.75
CA ARG A 162 -16.07 -1.51 -1.29
C ARG A 162 -16.33 -2.11 0.09
N ARG A 163 -15.98 -3.39 0.29
CA ARG A 163 -16.17 -4.07 1.58
C ARG A 163 -15.32 -3.45 2.68
N LEU A 164 -14.08 -3.10 2.38
CA LEU A 164 -13.21 -2.43 3.35
C LEU A 164 -13.80 -1.07 3.77
N SER A 165 -14.35 -0.33 2.82
CA SER A 165 -14.98 0.97 3.11
C SER A 165 -16.22 0.85 4.00
N ASP A 166 -16.94 -0.29 3.92
CA ASP A 166 -18.10 -0.55 4.76
C ASP A 166 -17.73 -1.00 6.19
N GLU A 167 -16.57 -1.63 6.38
CA GLU A 167 -16.20 -2.30 7.65
C GLU A 167 -15.03 -1.66 8.39
N ALA A 168 -14.21 -0.84 7.74
CA ALA A 168 -13.05 -0.21 8.34
C ALA A 168 -13.46 0.89 9.33
N THR A 169 -12.69 1.01 10.41
CA THR A 169 -12.95 2.01 11.47
C THR A 169 -12.45 3.39 11.11
N TYR A 170 -11.30 3.46 10.41
CA TYR A 170 -10.58 4.71 10.16
C TYR A 170 -10.53 5.10 8.68
N LEU A 171 -11.22 4.39 7.80
CA LEU A 171 -11.30 4.71 6.39
C LEU A 171 -12.53 5.56 6.09
N TYR A 172 -12.31 6.73 5.53
CA TYR A 172 -13.33 7.66 5.12
C TYR A 172 -13.31 7.86 3.61
N LEU A 173 -14.48 7.81 2.99
CA LEU A 173 -14.63 8.12 1.57
C LEU A 173 -15.02 9.59 1.42
N ASP A 174 -14.24 10.34 0.65
CA ASP A 174 -14.66 11.65 0.18
C ASP A 174 -15.69 11.46 -0.95
N LYS A 175 -16.86 12.00 -0.73
CA LYS A 175 -17.93 12.03 -1.73
C LYS A 175 -17.85 13.35 -2.50
N GLY A 176 -16.70 13.56 -3.20
CA GLY A 176 -16.49 14.73 -4.03
C GLY A 176 -17.65 15.08 -4.98
#